data_4de40d49c92390a7ba991d965281025c
#
_entry.id   4de40d49c92390a7ba991d965281025c
#
_cell.length_a   1.000
_cell.length_b   1.000
_cell.length_c   1.000
_cell.angle_alpha   90.00
_cell.angle_beta   90.00
_cell.angle_gamma   90.00
#
_symmetry.space_group_name_H-M   'P 1'
#
loop_
_entity.id
_entity.type
_entity.pdbx_description
1 polymer ?
#
loop_
_entity_poly.entity_id
_entity_poly.type
_entity_poly.pdbx_seq_one_letter_code
_entity_poly.pdbx_strand_id
1 'polypeptide(L)'
;MKGKIKMSTLKCKMCGGTLEINENETTATCEYCGTEQTIPKITDDVVGNLFNRANTLRLKSEFDKAEEIYNKIVGLDNTQSEAYWGIILCKYGIEYVEDPTTYKRVPTCHRTSYDAITADEDYKLAIQYADISQKIIYEAVAKAIDEIQKGILTISQNEKPYDVFICYKETDESGKRTQDSVLANDIYHQLTQEGFKVFYAAITLEDKLGQEYEPYI
;
A
#
# COMPACT_ATOMS: atom_id res chain seq x y z
N MET A 1 42.61 -15.15 -3.15
CA MET A 1 41.80 -14.00 -3.66
C MET A 1 40.35 -14.26 -3.31
N LYS A 2 39.83 -13.63 -2.28
CA LYS A 2 38.38 -13.71 -1.97
C LYS A 2 37.65 -12.85 -3.02
N GLY A 3 36.91 -13.48 -3.93
CA GLY A 3 36.07 -12.79 -4.88
C GLY A 3 35.08 -11.94 -4.11
N LYS A 4 35.05 -10.61 -4.34
CA LYS A 4 33.96 -9.75 -3.92
C LYS A 4 32.71 -10.26 -4.64
N ILE A 5 31.81 -10.93 -3.92
CA ILE A 5 30.45 -11.20 -4.40
C ILE A 5 29.85 -9.80 -4.61
N LYS A 6 29.48 -9.51 -5.87
CA LYS A 6 28.85 -8.25 -6.23
C LYS A 6 27.43 -8.31 -5.64
N MET A 7 27.25 -7.70 -4.48
CA MET A 7 25.95 -7.65 -3.83
C MET A 7 24.96 -6.92 -4.74
N SER A 8 23.84 -7.53 -5.01
CA SER A 8 22.74 -6.88 -5.73
C SER A 8 22.24 -5.70 -4.89
N THR A 9 22.13 -4.54 -5.53
CA THR A 9 21.67 -3.33 -4.86
C THR A 9 20.17 -3.44 -4.64
N LEU A 10 19.72 -3.49 -3.38
CA LEU A 10 18.31 -3.43 -3.04
C LEU A 10 17.81 -1.99 -2.94
N LYS A 11 16.53 -1.81 -3.23
CA LYS A 11 15.80 -0.56 -3.05
C LYS A 11 14.94 -0.64 -1.79
N CYS A 12 14.92 0.47 -1.05
CA CYS A 12 14.02 0.62 0.08
C CYS A 12 12.56 0.50 -0.38
N LYS A 13 11.81 -0.40 0.24
CA LYS A 13 10.39 -0.62 -0.10
C LYS A 13 9.47 0.51 0.37
N MET A 14 9.98 1.45 1.20
CA MET A 14 9.23 2.59 1.72
C MET A 14 9.44 3.87 0.89
N CYS A 15 10.70 4.17 0.49
CA CYS A 15 11.02 5.43 -0.19
C CYS A 15 11.74 5.26 -1.55
N GLY A 16 12.12 4.03 -1.92
CA GLY A 16 12.84 3.74 -3.16
C GLY A 16 14.35 4.07 -3.13
N GLY A 17 14.89 4.60 -2.03
CA GLY A 17 16.31 4.84 -1.84
C GLY A 17 17.13 3.55 -1.89
N THR A 18 18.44 3.65 -2.11
CA THR A 18 19.33 2.49 -2.13
C THR A 18 19.58 2.01 -0.70
N LEU A 19 19.51 0.69 -0.49
CA LEU A 19 19.84 0.05 0.78
C LEU A 19 21.25 -0.49 0.74
N GLU A 20 22.03 -0.18 1.78
CA GLU A 20 23.25 -0.90 2.11
C GLU A 20 22.87 -2.12 2.95
N ILE A 21 23.22 -3.30 2.48
CA ILE A 21 22.93 -4.57 3.14
C ILE A 21 24.22 -5.36 3.35
N ASN A 22 24.34 -5.96 4.51
CA ASN A 22 25.41 -6.90 4.79
C ASN A 22 24.97 -8.35 4.52
N GLU A 23 25.93 -9.22 4.30
CA GLU A 23 25.66 -10.66 4.13
C GLU A 23 24.97 -11.22 5.38
N ASN A 24 23.92 -12.00 5.17
CA ASN A 24 23.09 -12.66 6.21
C ASN A 24 22.18 -11.75 7.05
N GLU A 25 22.09 -10.45 6.77
CA GLU A 25 21.04 -9.61 7.38
C GLU A 25 19.69 -9.84 6.69
N THR A 26 18.64 -9.82 7.49
CA THR A 26 17.24 -9.96 7.05
C THR A 26 16.41 -8.71 7.37
N THR A 27 17.06 -7.75 8.01
CA THR A 27 16.52 -6.39 8.26
C THR A 27 17.57 -5.36 7.89
N ALA A 28 17.14 -4.17 7.52
CA ALA A 28 18.02 -3.03 7.24
C ALA A 28 17.31 -1.72 7.57
N THR A 29 18.08 -0.74 8.04
CA THR A 29 17.60 0.64 8.22
C THR A 29 17.98 1.45 6.99
N CYS A 30 17.01 2.11 6.37
CA CYS A 30 17.26 2.96 5.22
C CYS A 30 17.85 4.30 5.66
N GLU A 31 19.02 4.66 5.14
CA GLU A 31 19.68 5.94 5.46
C GLU A 31 18.88 7.17 4.95
N TYR A 32 18.05 7.00 3.92
CA TYR A 32 17.27 8.09 3.32
C TYR A 32 16.00 8.43 4.10
N CYS A 33 15.25 7.42 4.60
CA CYS A 33 13.99 7.64 5.31
C CYS A 33 14.02 7.20 6.78
N GLY A 34 15.16 6.69 7.27
CA GLY A 34 15.34 6.25 8.65
C GLY A 34 14.49 5.04 9.07
N THR A 35 13.76 4.41 8.15
CA THR A 35 12.85 3.31 8.49
C THR A 35 13.59 1.98 8.48
N GLU A 36 13.45 1.22 9.58
CA GLU A 36 13.84 -0.18 9.64
C GLU A 36 12.83 -1.03 8.86
N GLN A 37 13.33 -1.95 8.06
CA GLN A 37 12.51 -2.81 7.20
C GLN A 37 13.12 -4.19 7.05
N THR A 38 12.29 -5.16 6.73
CA THR A 38 12.75 -6.49 6.35
C THR A 38 13.32 -6.47 4.93
N ILE A 39 14.30 -7.33 4.68
CA ILE A 39 14.90 -7.52 3.36
C ILE A 39 14.85 -9.00 2.96
N PRO A 40 14.77 -9.30 1.64
CA PRO A 40 14.75 -10.66 1.14
C PRO A 40 16.10 -11.34 1.30
N LYS A 41 16.09 -12.66 1.36
CA LYS A 41 17.30 -13.46 1.17
C LYS A 41 17.64 -13.49 -0.32
N ILE A 42 18.68 -12.76 -0.70
CA ILE A 42 19.12 -12.68 -2.09
C ILE A 42 20.04 -13.87 -2.40
N THR A 43 19.55 -14.78 -3.26
CA THR A 43 20.31 -15.95 -3.72
C THR A 43 21.10 -15.65 -4.99
N ASP A 44 20.59 -14.73 -5.82
CA ASP A 44 21.20 -14.30 -7.07
C ASP A 44 20.65 -12.92 -7.53
N ASP A 45 21.29 -12.35 -8.56
CA ASP A 45 20.91 -11.05 -9.11
C ASP A 45 19.50 -11.05 -9.73
N VAL A 46 18.99 -12.18 -10.19
CA VAL A 46 17.64 -12.28 -10.80
C VAL A 46 16.59 -12.03 -9.74
N VAL A 47 16.68 -12.72 -8.61
CA VAL A 47 15.78 -12.56 -7.46
C VAL A 47 15.83 -11.12 -6.93
N GLY A 48 17.03 -10.56 -6.76
CA GLY A 48 17.19 -9.17 -6.33
C GLY A 48 16.52 -8.15 -7.28
N ASN A 49 16.67 -8.35 -8.58
CA ASN A 49 16.04 -7.51 -9.61
C ASN A 49 14.51 -7.64 -9.60
N LEU A 50 13.98 -8.85 -9.38
CA LEU A 50 12.53 -9.07 -9.27
C LEU A 50 11.96 -8.33 -8.06
N PHE A 51 12.59 -8.41 -6.88
CA PHE A 51 12.17 -7.64 -5.71
C PHE A 51 12.21 -6.13 -5.96
N ASN A 52 13.28 -5.61 -6.57
CA ASN A 52 13.37 -4.19 -6.90
C ASN A 52 12.27 -3.75 -7.86
N ARG A 53 11.92 -4.57 -8.85
CA ARG A 53 10.85 -4.28 -9.80
C ARG A 53 9.48 -4.31 -9.11
N ALA A 54 9.20 -5.33 -8.31
CA ALA A 54 7.96 -5.44 -7.55
C ALA A 54 7.76 -4.25 -6.61
N ASN A 55 8.79 -3.89 -5.83
CA ASN A 55 8.77 -2.73 -4.96
C ASN A 55 8.54 -1.42 -5.74
N THR A 56 9.15 -1.27 -6.93
CA THR A 56 8.95 -0.07 -7.77
C THR A 56 7.50 0.04 -8.25
N LEU A 57 6.86 -1.07 -8.62
CA LEU A 57 5.45 -1.09 -9.01
C LEU A 57 4.54 -0.76 -7.83
N ARG A 58 4.81 -1.34 -6.66
CA ARG A 58 4.05 -1.04 -5.44
C ARG A 58 4.14 0.43 -5.05
N LEU A 59 5.33 1.06 -5.14
CA LEU A 59 5.52 2.51 -4.92
C LEU A 59 4.77 3.40 -5.93
N LYS A 60 4.28 2.83 -7.03
CA LYS A 60 3.42 3.49 -8.02
C LYS A 60 1.96 3.09 -7.88
N SER A 61 1.60 2.42 -6.79
CA SER A 61 0.26 1.86 -6.53
C SER A 61 -0.22 0.86 -7.60
N GLU A 62 0.72 0.30 -8.41
CA GLU A 62 0.45 -0.76 -9.39
C GLU A 62 0.45 -2.14 -8.68
N PHE A 63 -0.42 -2.31 -7.68
CA PHE A 63 -0.40 -3.43 -6.76
C PHE A 63 -0.56 -4.79 -7.45
N ASP A 64 -1.48 -4.92 -8.42
CA ASP A 64 -1.72 -6.20 -9.10
C ASP A 64 -0.50 -6.66 -9.91
N LYS A 65 0.17 -5.73 -10.59
CA LYS A 65 1.41 -6.03 -11.32
C LYS A 65 2.58 -6.36 -10.39
N ALA A 66 2.63 -5.72 -9.22
CA ALA A 66 3.64 -6.03 -8.21
C ALA A 66 3.42 -7.43 -7.64
N GLU A 67 2.18 -7.80 -7.32
CA GLU A 67 1.79 -9.10 -6.82
C GLU A 67 2.16 -10.23 -7.79
N GLU A 68 1.93 -10.05 -9.11
CA GLU A 68 2.37 -11.01 -10.13
C GLU A 68 3.88 -11.30 -10.06
N ILE A 69 4.70 -10.27 -9.75
CA ILE A 69 6.15 -10.45 -9.65
C ILE A 69 6.52 -11.16 -8.35
N TYR A 70 5.88 -10.82 -7.23
CA TYR A 70 6.09 -11.54 -5.97
C TYR A 70 5.70 -13.03 -6.11
N ASN A 71 4.59 -13.33 -6.79
CA ASN A 71 4.19 -14.70 -7.09
C ASN A 71 5.23 -15.43 -7.96
N LYS A 72 5.89 -14.75 -8.91
CA LYS A 72 7.02 -15.33 -9.67
C LYS A 72 8.20 -15.66 -8.75
N ILE A 73 8.51 -14.80 -7.78
CA ILE A 73 9.59 -15.06 -6.81
C ILE A 73 9.23 -16.28 -5.95
N VAL A 74 8.00 -16.40 -5.47
CA VAL A 74 7.50 -17.58 -4.74
C VAL A 74 7.61 -18.84 -5.59
N GLY A 75 7.34 -18.76 -6.90
CA GLY A 75 7.52 -19.86 -7.83
C GLY A 75 8.97 -20.31 -8.02
N LEU A 76 9.95 -19.41 -7.81
CA LEU A 76 11.38 -19.73 -7.85
C LEU A 76 11.90 -20.29 -6.52
N ASP A 77 11.44 -19.73 -5.41
CA ASP A 77 11.76 -20.14 -4.05
C ASP A 77 10.56 -19.90 -3.13
N ASN A 78 9.85 -20.97 -2.81
CA ASN A 78 8.66 -20.95 -1.96
C ASN A 78 8.95 -20.74 -0.47
N THR A 79 10.20 -20.51 -0.09
CA THR A 79 10.61 -20.19 1.30
C THR A 79 10.95 -18.70 1.49
N GLN A 80 10.71 -17.88 0.47
CA GLN A 80 10.97 -16.46 0.51
C GLN A 80 9.89 -15.70 1.30
N SER A 81 10.08 -15.55 2.60
CA SER A 81 9.17 -14.84 3.51
C SER A 81 8.82 -13.42 3.03
N GLU A 82 9.81 -12.69 2.51
CA GLU A 82 9.64 -11.33 2.02
C GLU A 82 8.75 -11.25 0.76
N ALA A 83 8.70 -12.32 -0.07
CA ALA A 83 7.81 -12.34 -1.23
C ALA A 83 6.35 -12.50 -0.80
N TYR A 84 6.06 -13.40 0.15
CA TYR A 84 4.73 -13.52 0.74
C TYR A 84 4.29 -12.23 1.43
N TRP A 85 5.20 -11.59 2.17
CA TRP A 85 4.94 -10.28 2.77
C TRP A 85 4.62 -9.22 1.70
N GLY A 86 5.36 -9.21 0.58
CA GLY A 86 5.09 -8.34 -0.57
C GLY A 86 3.70 -8.56 -1.17
N ILE A 87 3.23 -9.82 -1.25
CA ILE A 87 1.86 -10.15 -1.69
C ILE A 87 0.84 -9.56 -0.72
N ILE A 88 1.03 -9.69 0.59
CA ILE A 88 0.17 -9.07 1.60
C ILE A 88 0.09 -7.56 1.41
N LEU A 89 1.24 -6.88 1.26
CA LEU A 89 1.25 -5.44 1.03
C LEU A 89 0.47 -5.03 -0.23
N CYS A 90 0.47 -5.87 -1.28
CA CYS A 90 -0.30 -5.64 -2.50
C CYS A 90 -1.80 -5.89 -2.29
N LYS A 91 -2.18 -6.98 -1.63
CA LYS A 91 -3.58 -7.34 -1.36
C LYS A 91 -4.31 -6.22 -0.61
N TYR A 92 -3.67 -5.63 0.38
CA TYR A 92 -4.22 -4.54 1.17
C TYR A 92 -3.91 -3.15 0.60
N GLY A 93 -3.22 -3.08 -0.55
CA GLY A 93 -2.87 -1.82 -1.21
C GLY A 93 -2.05 -0.92 -0.31
N ILE A 94 -1.01 -1.46 0.35
CA ILE A 94 -0.24 -0.70 1.34
C ILE A 94 0.75 0.23 0.66
N GLU A 95 0.58 1.52 0.94
CA GLU A 95 1.54 2.58 0.68
C GLU A 95 2.09 3.12 2.00
N TYR A 96 3.37 3.52 2.00
CA TYR A 96 4.00 4.12 3.18
C TYR A 96 4.18 5.61 2.96
N VAL A 97 3.50 6.40 3.77
CA VAL A 97 3.57 7.87 3.76
C VAL A 97 4.34 8.38 4.96
N GLU A 98 4.84 9.61 4.87
CA GLU A 98 5.52 10.25 5.99
C GLU A 98 4.50 10.85 6.95
N ASP A 99 4.54 10.42 8.20
CA ASP A 99 3.77 11.02 9.27
C ASP A 99 4.32 12.43 9.57
N PRO A 100 3.54 13.50 9.44
CA PRO A 100 4.02 14.87 9.60
C PRO A 100 4.45 15.21 11.03
N THR A 101 4.06 14.40 12.02
CA THR A 101 4.39 14.62 13.43
C THR A 101 5.68 13.92 13.83
N THR A 102 5.86 12.68 13.37
CA THR A 102 6.99 11.82 13.78
C THR A 102 8.06 11.72 12.72
N TYR A 103 7.81 12.18 11.49
CA TYR A 103 8.65 12.02 10.29
C TYR A 103 8.99 10.56 9.96
N LYS A 104 8.24 9.62 10.50
CA LYS A 104 8.40 8.19 10.21
C LYS A 104 7.47 7.76 9.08
N ARG A 105 7.86 6.72 8.37
CA ARG A 105 7.01 6.10 7.37
C ARG A 105 5.99 5.19 8.05
N VAL A 106 4.71 5.50 7.84
CA VAL A 106 3.57 4.75 8.37
C VAL A 106 2.76 4.16 7.22
N PRO A 107 2.12 3.00 7.40
CA PRO A 107 1.31 2.39 6.36
C PRO A 107 -0.01 3.15 6.19
N THR A 108 -0.49 3.24 4.94
CA THR A 108 -1.85 3.60 4.56
C THR A 108 -2.43 2.49 3.69
N CYS A 109 -3.76 2.39 3.59
CA CYS A 109 -4.43 1.31 2.88
C CYS A 109 -5.27 1.85 1.72
N HIS A 110 -4.99 1.40 0.48
CA HIS A 110 -5.83 1.69 -0.69
C HIS A 110 -6.94 0.65 -0.90
N ARG A 111 -6.90 -0.46 -0.17
CA ARG A 111 -7.87 -1.56 -0.29
C ARG A 111 -8.32 -1.97 1.10
N THR A 112 -9.62 -2.21 1.25
CA THR A 112 -10.22 -2.62 2.52
C THR A 112 -10.61 -4.08 2.46
N SER A 113 -10.35 -4.83 3.53
CA SER A 113 -10.78 -6.21 3.74
C SER A 113 -11.49 -6.34 5.07
N TYR A 114 -12.52 -7.20 5.12
CA TYR A 114 -13.19 -7.56 6.38
C TYR A 114 -12.38 -8.54 7.22
N ASP A 115 -11.51 -9.32 6.57
CA ASP A 115 -10.67 -10.31 7.23
C ASP A 115 -9.37 -9.64 7.74
N ALA A 116 -8.96 -10.01 8.94
CA ALA A 116 -7.70 -9.55 9.49
C ALA A 116 -6.51 -10.13 8.67
N ILE A 117 -5.44 -9.36 8.53
CA ILE A 117 -4.21 -9.81 7.86
C ILE A 117 -3.73 -11.14 8.43
N THR A 118 -3.81 -11.31 9.75
CA THR A 118 -3.36 -12.53 10.43
C THR A 118 -4.13 -13.80 10.04
N ALA A 119 -5.30 -13.65 9.42
CA ALA A 119 -6.09 -14.77 8.88
C ALA A 119 -5.65 -15.18 7.46
N ASP A 120 -4.95 -14.29 6.73
CA ASP A 120 -4.51 -14.53 5.35
C ASP A 120 -3.44 -15.63 5.28
N GLU A 121 -3.54 -16.49 4.26
CA GLU A 121 -2.60 -17.61 4.09
C GLU A 121 -1.20 -17.14 3.71
N ASP A 122 -1.07 -16.08 2.91
CA ASP A 122 0.25 -15.54 2.57
C ASP A 122 0.92 -14.88 3.77
N TYR A 123 0.15 -14.27 4.69
CA TYR A 123 0.69 -13.82 5.97
C TYR A 123 1.24 -14.97 6.79
N LYS A 124 0.49 -16.07 6.91
CA LYS A 124 0.95 -17.25 7.66
C LYS A 124 2.23 -17.82 7.05
N LEU A 125 2.33 -17.88 5.72
CA LEU A 125 3.54 -18.31 5.02
C LEU A 125 4.70 -17.35 5.21
N ALA A 126 4.45 -16.02 5.17
CA ALA A 126 5.47 -15.03 5.49
C ALA A 126 6.05 -15.24 6.89
N ILE A 127 5.18 -15.45 7.90
CA ILE A 127 5.60 -15.72 9.28
C ILE A 127 6.30 -17.08 9.41
N GLN A 128 5.83 -18.11 8.69
CA GLN A 128 6.42 -19.45 8.75
C GLN A 128 7.89 -19.46 8.29
N TYR A 129 8.20 -18.75 7.19
CA TYR A 129 9.54 -18.73 6.59
C TYR A 129 10.43 -17.59 7.08
N ALA A 130 9.88 -16.64 7.86
CA ALA A 130 10.62 -15.54 8.46
C ALA A 130 11.53 -16.00 9.61
N ASP A 131 12.67 -15.35 9.75
CA ASP A 131 13.44 -15.41 10.99
C ASP A 131 12.83 -14.53 12.10
N ILE A 132 13.46 -14.55 13.28
CA ILE A 132 12.95 -13.82 14.45
C ILE A 132 12.85 -12.31 14.19
N SER A 133 13.85 -11.71 13.54
CA SER A 133 13.88 -10.26 13.28
C SER A 133 12.81 -9.84 12.29
N GLN A 134 12.62 -10.62 11.23
CA GLN A 134 11.55 -10.39 10.24
C GLN A 134 10.17 -10.54 10.87
N LYS A 135 9.96 -11.58 11.72
CA LYS A 135 8.67 -11.81 12.40
C LYS A 135 8.24 -10.61 13.22
N ILE A 136 9.15 -10.06 14.03
CA ILE A 136 8.86 -8.89 14.87
C ILE A 136 8.33 -7.73 14.03
N ILE A 137 8.96 -7.46 12.89
CA ILE A 137 8.55 -6.36 12.00
C ILE A 137 7.22 -6.69 11.31
N TYR A 138 7.04 -7.91 10.77
CA TYR A 138 5.80 -8.30 10.11
C TYR A 138 4.61 -8.23 11.06
N GLU A 139 4.74 -8.73 12.28
CA GLU A 139 3.69 -8.70 13.30
C GLU A 139 3.32 -7.28 13.70
N ALA A 140 4.33 -6.41 13.90
CA ALA A 140 4.10 -5.01 14.25
C ALA A 140 3.38 -4.25 13.14
N VAL A 141 3.81 -4.44 11.87
CA VAL A 141 3.20 -3.77 10.72
C VAL A 141 1.81 -4.34 10.42
N ALA A 142 1.62 -5.66 10.51
CA ALA A 142 0.30 -6.29 10.34
C ALA A 142 -0.71 -5.76 11.36
N LYS A 143 -0.30 -5.62 12.62
CA LYS A 143 -1.16 -5.02 13.66
C LYS A 143 -1.56 -3.59 13.31
N ALA A 144 -0.61 -2.76 12.85
CA ALA A 144 -0.91 -1.38 12.46
C ALA A 144 -1.89 -1.33 11.28
N ILE A 145 -1.72 -2.20 10.28
CA ILE A 145 -2.63 -2.30 9.13
C ILE A 145 -4.02 -2.76 9.57
N ASP A 146 -4.13 -3.77 10.45
CA ASP A 146 -5.42 -4.23 10.99
C ASP A 146 -6.14 -3.13 11.79
N GLU A 147 -5.40 -2.29 12.51
CA GLU A 147 -5.98 -1.13 13.23
C GLU A 147 -6.55 -0.10 12.24
N ILE A 148 -5.83 0.21 11.15
CA ILE A 148 -6.31 1.09 10.08
C ILE A 148 -7.56 0.50 9.41
N GLN A 149 -7.55 -0.79 9.03
CA GLN A 149 -8.68 -1.48 8.42
C GLN A 149 -9.93 -1.42 9.31
N LYS A 150 -9.78 -1.69 10.61
CA LYS A 150 -10.88 -1.59 11.60
C LYS A 150 -11.43 -0.17 11.70
N GLY A 151 -10.56 0.83 11.66
CA GLY A 151 -10.97 2.23 11.65
C GLY A 151 -11.84 2.56 10.43
N ILE A 152 -11.38 2.20 9.24
CA ILE A 152 -12.10 2.39 7.96
C ILE A 152 -13.46 1.68 8.00
N LEU A 153 -13.49 0.40 8.38
CA LEU A 153 -14.73 -0.39 8.46
C LEU A 153 -15.70 0.17 9.49
N THR A 154 -15.22 0.64 10.64
CA THR A 154 -16.07 1.23 11.67
C THR A 154 -16.75 2.49 11.15
N ILE A 155 -16.03 3.35 10.45
CA ILE A 155 -16.59 4.57 9.85
C ILE A 155 -17.61 4.20 8.78
N SER A 156 -17.25 3.30 7.85
CA SER A 156 -18.14 2.89 6.77
C SER A 156 -19.43 2.21 7.22
N GLN A 157 -19.38 1.47 8.34
CA GLN A 157 -20.55 0.81 8.92
C GLN A 157 -21.48 1.79 9.67
N ASN A 158 -20.94 2.88 10.20
CA ASN A 158 -21.71 3.89 10.93
C ASN A 158 -22.34 4.94 10.01
N GLU A 159 -21.90 5.05 8.76
CA GLU A 159 -22.47 5.96 7.79
C GLU A 159 -23.45 5.22 6.86
N LYS A 160 -24.61 5.84 6.58
CA LYS A 160 -25.49 5.34 5.53
C LYS A 160 -24.75 5.41 4.19
N PRO A 161 -24.63 4.30 3.45
CA PRO A 161 -23.94 4.29 2.16
C PRO A 161 -24.54 5.31 1.19
N TYR A 162 -23.76 5.76 0.24
CA TYR A 162 -24.25 6.58 -0.86
C TYR A 162 -25.00 5.69 -1.85
N ASP A 163 -26.11 6.20 -2.37
CA ASP A 163 -26.90 5.54 -3.41
C ASP A 163 -26.24 5.72 -4.78
N VAL A 164 -25.56 6.87 -4.98
CA VAL A 164 -24.92 7.24 -6.25
C VAL A 164 -23.58 7.90 -5.99
N PHE A 165 -22.57 7.55 -6.79
CA PHE A 165 -21.25 8.18 -6.81
C PHE A 165 -21.05 8.87 -8.16
N ILE A 166 -20.86 10.20 -8.16
CA ILE A 166 -20.60 10.97 -9.37
C ILE A 166 -19.08 11.09 -9.57
N CYS A 167 -18.57 10.36 -10.58
CA CYS A 167 -17.19 10.45 -11.03
C CYS A 167 -17.14 11.24 -12.35
N TYR A 168 -16.30 12.27 -12.42
CA TYR A 168 -16.20 13.14 -13.59
C TYR A 168 -14.77 13.72 -13.71
N LYS A 169 -14.43 14.18 -14.91
CA LYS A 169 -13.16 14.85 -15.15
C LYS A 169 -13.28 16.33 -14.81
N GLU A 170 -12.77 16.73 -13.65
CA GLU A 170 -12.93 18.12 -13.18
C GLU A 170 -12.15 19.12 -14.02
N THR A 171 -10.89 18.80 -14.40
CA THR A 171 -10.02 19.69 -15.16
C THR A 171 -9.46 18.99 -16.40
N ASP A 172 -9.19 19.76 -17.44
CA ASP A 172 -8.47 19.33 -18.62
C ASP A 172 -6.94 19.34 -18.39
N GLU A 173 -6.16 19.01 -19.41
CA GLU A 173 -4.70 18.98 -19.37
C GLU A 173 -4.08 20.38 -19.13
N SER A 174 -4.83 21.45 -19.35
CA SER A 174 -4.42 22.83 -19.09
C SER A 174 -4.80 23.34 -17.70
N GLY A 175 -5.44 22.49 -16.86
CA GLY A 175 -5.92 22.85 -15.53
C GLY A 175 -7.22 23.64 -15.52
N LYS A 176 -7.92 23.78 -16.67
CA LYS A 176 -9.23 24.44 -16.74
C LYS A 176 -10.35 23.46 -16.44
N ARG A 177 -11.42 23.96 -15.81
CA ARG A 177 -12.63 23.16 -15.57
C ARG A 177 -13.25 22.68 -16.87
N THR A 178 -13.68 21.44 -16.87
CA THR A 178 -14.36 20.80 -18.01
C THR A 178 -15.88 21.06 -17.99
N GLN A 179 -16.55 20.78 -19.10
CA GLN A 179 -18.01 20.80 -19.16
C GLN A 179 -18.63 19.73 -18.26
N ASP A 180 -17.90 18.64 -18.00
CA ASP A 180 -18.34 17.55 -17.12
C ASP A 180 -18.60 18.04 -15.70
N SER A 181 -17.86 19.06 -15.22
CA SER A 181 -18.08 19.66 -13.91
C SER A 181 -19.43 20.34 -13.76
N VAL A 182 -19.96 20.94 -14.84
CA VAL A 182 -21.28 21.55 -14.85
C VAL A 182 -22.35 20.46 -14.85
N LEU A 183 -22.19 19.45 -15.72
CA LEU A 183 -23.11 18.32 -15.83
C LEU A 183 -23.17 17.51 -14.51
N ALA A 184 -22.02 17.27 -13.86
CA ALA A 184 -21.94 16.60 -12.57
C ALA A 184 -22.72 17.34 -11.48
N ASN A 185 -22.63 18.67 -11.46
CA ASN A 185 -23.38 19.49 -10.52
C ASN A 185 -24.90 19.41 -10.76
N ASP A 186 -25.34 19.48 -12.02
CA ASP A 186 -26.75 19.37 -12.38
C ASP A 186 -27.32 17.99 -12.00
N ILE A 187 -26.60 16.91 -12.30
CA ILE A 187 -26.95 15.53 -11.92
C ILE A 187 -27.05 15.40 -10.39
N TYR A 188 -26.08 15.96 -9.64
CA TYR A 188 -26.11 15.96 -8.19
C TYR A 188 -27.41 16.55 -7.64
N HIS A 189 -27.78 17.74 -8.12
CA HIS A 189 -28.99 18.41 -7.65
C HIS A 189 -30.27 17.66 -8.02
N GLN A 190 -30.38 17.11 -9.23
CA GLN A 190 -31.54 16.32 -9.64
C GLN A 190 -31.72 15.05 -8.79
N LEU A 191 -30.65 14.27 -8.63
CA LEU A 191 -30.70 13.04 -7.85
C LEU A 191 -30.99 13.32 -6.36
N THR A 192 -30.41 14.39 -5.82
CA THR A 192 -30.67 14.78 -4.43
C THR A 192 -32.14 15.22 -4.23
N GLN A 193 -32.75 15.92 -5.19
CA GLN A 193 -34.17 16.26 -5.15
C GLN A 193 -35.09 15.03 -5.21
N GLU A 194 -34.65 13.96 -5.88
CA GLU A 194 -35.35 12.67 -5.91
C GLU A 194 -35.14 11.85 -4.62
N GLY A 195 -34.32 12.32 -3.68
CA GLY A 195 -34.11 11.70 -2.38
C GLY A 195 -32.95 10.71 -2.32
N PHE A 196 -32.12 10.63 -3.36
CA PHE A 196 -30.90 9.83 -3.33
C PHE A 196 -29.83 10.48 -2.47
N LYS A 197 -29.05 9.68 -1.72
CA LYS A 197 -27.81 10.10 -1.06
C LYS A 197 -26.68 10.05 -2.11
N VAL A 198 -26.23 11.19 -2.58
CA VAL A 198 -25.27 11.29 -3.69
C VAL A 198 -23.91 11.72 -3.17
N PHE A 199 -22.85 10.95 -3.53
CA PHE A 199 -21.49 11.39 -3.38
C PHE A 199 -21.09 12.25 -4.59
N TYR A 200 -20.71 13.48 -4.33
CA TYR A 200 -20.14 14.41 -5.29
C TYR A 200 -19.01 15.17 -4.61
N ALA A 201 -17.77 14.89 -4.98
CA ALA A 201 -16.58 15.32 -4.25
C ALA A 201 -16.53 16.82 -3.94
N ALA A 202 -16.93 17.66 -4.91
CA ALA A 202 -16.94 19.12 -4.76
C ALA A 202 -17.84 19.63 -3.62
N ILE A 203 -18.89 18.88 -3.25
CA ILE A 203 -19.83 19.26 -2.18
C ILE A 203 -19.67 18.35 -0.98
N THR A 204 -19.62 17.03 -1.20
CA THR A 204 -19.61 16.04 -0.13
C THR A 204 -18.37 16.13 0.77
N LEU A 205 -17.21 16.52 0.20
CA LEU A 205 -15.96 16.64 0.95
C LEU A 205 -15.75 18.05 1.55
N GLU A 206 -16.60 19.04 1.23
CA GLU A 206 -16.46 20.41 1.76
C GLU A 206 -16.58 20.42 3.30
N ASP A 207 -17.51 19.66 3.86
CA ASP A 207 -17.72 19.53 5.31
C ASP A 207 -16.67 18.64 6.01
N LYS A 208 -15.83 17.96 5.23
CA LYS A 208 -14.83 16.98 5.71
C LYS A 208 -13.39 17.44 5.50
N LEU A 209 -13.18 18.72 5.26
CA LEU A 209 -11.85 19.33 5.11
C LEU A 209 -10.98 19.05 6.34
N GLY A 210 -9.81 18.44 6.10
CA GLY A 210 -8.86 18.06 7.16
C GLY A 210 -9.10 16.68 7.77
N GLN A 211 -10.03 15.87 7.23
CA GLN A 211 -10.23 14.46 7.58
C GLN A 211 -9.66 13.56 6.47
N GLU A 212 -9.37 12.31 6.82
CA GLU A 212 -9.02 11.29 5.82
C GLU A 212 -10.23 10.98 4.95
N TYR A 213 -10.04 10.91 3.62
CA TYR A 213 -11.15 10.75 2.66
C TYR A 213 -11.54 9.30 2.40
N GLU A 214 -10.57 8.37 2.46
CA GLU A 214 -10.78 6.97 2.11
C GLU A 214 -11.99 6.33 2.82
N PRO A 215 -12.28 6.63 4.11
CA PRO A 215 -13.44 6.05 4.79
C PRO A 215 -14.78 6.50 4.21
N TYR A 216 -14.81 7.55 3.38
CA TYR A 216 -16.04 8.16 2.86
C TYR A 216 -16.25 7.93 1.36
N ILE A 217 -15.28 7.31 0.69
CA ILE A 217 -15.32 6.93 -0.72
C ILE A 217 -15.46 5.42 -0.85
#